data_8fce972f8b645382867d9b0faa857312
#
_entry.id   8fce972f8b645382867d9b0faa857312
#
_cell.length_a   1.000
_cell.length_b   1.000
_cell.length_c   1.000
_cell.angle_alpha   90.00
_cell.angle_beta   90.00
_cell.angle_gamma   90.00
#
_symmetry.space_group_name_H-M   'P 1'
#
loop_
_entity.id
_entity.type
_entity.pdbx_description
1 polymer ?
#
loop_
_entity_poly.entity_id
_entity_poly.type
_entity_poly.pdbx_seq_one_letter_code
_entity_poly.pdbx_strand_id
1 'polypeptide(L)'
;MKTTAGIAEYVKRAFLHRWNLLFFVGATAAAAICPWPDAMIPLVMAAEVAYLGALVSRPKFRDAIDAQVHKEAQAVQGGDSLMEVVNSLTPESRKRFDDLRSRCLEMKSIARGVSGQSGSTSEDLSTPALDKLLWIFLRLLVSQQWIDRFLHSTNESEIRARIDEATKRLTSIQDIHMDERIKHSLEDSVAAQELRLSNFKKAGDNAEFVRLELDRIEAKIQALVESSVNRQDPDALSSQIEGVAASVQSTEAAIRELQQITGVVDQMQEPPAILDSDWRKVAQ
;
A
#
# COMPACT_ATOMS: atom_id res chain seq x y z
N MET A 1 9.37 2.82 18.33
CA MET A 1 10.53 2.17 19.01
C MET A 1 11.43 1.59 17.92
N LYS A 2 12.70 2.01 17.83
CA LYS A 2 13.65 1.41 16.87
C LYS A 2 13.94 -0.02 17.34
N THR A 3 13.41 -1.01 16.66
CA THR A 3 13.82 -2.41 16.84
C THR A 3 15.20 -2.54 16.22
N THR A 4 16.25 -2.45 17.05
CA THR A 4 17.62 -2.76 16.63
C THR A 4 17.75 -4.26 16.45
N ALA A 5 18.30 -4.70 15.31
CA ALA A 5 18.60 -6.11 15.07
C ALA A 5 19.55 -6.62 16.17
N GLY A 6 19.39 -7.88 16.60
CA GLY A 6 20.30 -8.47 17.59
C GLY A 6 21.71 -8.63 17.02
N ILE A 7 22.74 -8.59 17.90
CA ILE A 7 24.17 -8.75 17.49
C ILE A 7 24.36 -10.01 16.62
N ALA A 8 23.65 -11.09 16.96
CA ALA A 8 23.67 -12.34 16.19
C ALA A 8 23.21 -12.17 14.73
N GLU A 9 22.22 -11.31 14.47
CA GLU A 9 21.72 -11.03 13.13
C GLU A 9 22.74 -10.23 12.31
N TYR A 10 23.40 -9.25 12.91
CA TYR A 10 24.49 -8.51 12.25
C TYR A 10 25.64 -9.42 11.85
N VAL A 11 26.08 -10.31 12.77
CA VAL A 11 27.16 -11.28 12.51
C VAL A 11 26.76 -12.26 11.42
N LYS A 12 25.54 -12.80 11.47
CA LYS A 12 25.03 -13.75 10.47
C LYS A 12 25.00 -13.14 9.08
N ARG A 13 24.49 -11.92 8.93
CA ARG A 13 24.42 -11.24 7.62
C ARG A 13 25.79 -10.81 7.11
N ALA A 14 26.71 -10.40 8.01
CA ALA A 14 28.09 -10.10 7.66
C ALA A 14 28.82 -11.34 7.15
N PHE A 15 28.68 -12.47 7.83
CA PHE A 15 29.33 -13.74 7.48
C PHE A 15 28.78 -14.31 6.16
N LEU A 16 27.47 -14.31 5.97
CA LEU A 16 26.81 -14.84 4.75
C LEU A 16 26.97 -13.94 3.52
N HIS A 17 27.61 -12.79 3.65
CA HIS A 17 27.87 -11.95 2.50
C HIS A 17 28.78 -12.68 1.52
N ARG A 18 28.35 -12.83 0.25
CA ARG A 18 29.01 -13.67 -0.78
C ARG A 18 30.52 -13.45 -0.91
N TRP A 19 30.99 -12.22 -0.78
CA TRP A 19 32.42 -11.90 -0.85
C TRP A 19 33.18 -12.37 0.39
N ASN A 20 32.58 -12.26 1.57
CA ASN A 20 33.19 -12.72 2.81
C ASN A 20 33.30 -14.25 2.82
N LEU A 21 32.22 -14.93 2.43
CA LEU A 21 32.18 -16.39 2.34
C LEU A 21 33.23 -16.91 1.34
N LEU A 22 33.39 -16.25 0.20
CA LEU A 22 34.38 -16.62 -0.82
C LEU A 22 35.82 -16.41 -0.32
N PHE A 23 36.07 -15.31 0.39
CA PHE A 23 37.37 -15.02 1.00
C PHE A 23 37.71 -16.03 2.10
N PHE A 24 36.76 -16.33 2.99
CA PHE A 24 36.93 -17.27 4.09
C PHE A 24 37.19 -18.69 3.59
N VAL A 25 36.45 -19.18 2.61
CA VAL A 25 36.65 -20.49 2.00
C VAL A 25 38.00 -20.55 1.28
N GLY A 26 38.37 -19.51 0.54
CA GLY A 26 39.65 -19.43 -0.13
C GLY A 26 40.84 -19.41 0.82
N ALA A 27 40.75 -18.61 1.91
CA ALA A 27 41.78 -18.53 2.91
C ALA A 27 41.95 -19.86 3.68
N THR A 28 40.83 -20.54 4.00
CA THR A 28 40.85 -21.85 4.66
C THR A 28 41.46 -22.92 3.78
N ALA A 29 41.13 -22.95 2.49
CA ALA A 29 41.70 -23.87 1.50
C ALA A 29 43.24 -23.63 1.36
N ALA A 30 43.65 -22.37 1.26
CA ALA A 30 45.06 -22.01 1.20
C ALA A 30 45.83 -22.42 2.47
N ALA A 31 45.22 -22.21 3.66
CA ALA A 31 45.81 -22.63 4.95
C ALA A 31 45.98 -24.14 5.05
N ALA A 32 45.08 -24.93 4.50
CA ALA A 32 45.14 -26.41 4.50
C ALA A 32 46.26 -26.96 3.60
N ILE A 33 46.66 -26.24 2.54
CA ILE A 33 47.72 -26.66 1.60
C ILE A 33 49.09 -26.17 2.08
N CYS A 34 49.13 -25.24 3.06
CA CYS A 34 50.37 -24.67 3.58
C CYS A 34 51.20 -25.72 4.39
N PRO A 35 52.52 -25.66 4.41
CA PRO A 35 53.37 -26.62 5.18
C PRO A 35 53.14 -26.62 6.69
N TRP A 36 52.41 -25.64 7.22
CA TRP A 36 52.12 -25.48 8.66
C TRP A 36 50.63 -25.27 8.93
N PRO A 37 49.75 -26.24 8.59
CA PRO A 37 48.30 -26.08 8.68
C PRO A 37 47.81 -25.86 10.11
N ASP A 38 48.45 -26.47 11.10
CA ASP A 38 48.08 -26.39 12.53
C ASP A 38 48.17 -24.95 13.09
N ALA A 39 49.07 -24.12 12.53
CA ALA A 39 49.21 -22.72 12.90
C ALA A 39 48.34 -21.79 12.01
N MET A 40 48.19 -22.12 10.74
CA MET A 40 47.50 -21.25 9.77
C MET A 40 45.96 -21.29 9.89
N ILE A 41 45.38 -22.46 10.21
CA ILE A 41 43.93 -22.56 10.37
C ILE A 41 43.42 -21.73 11.57
N PRO A 42 44.00 -21.82 12.78
CA PRO A 42 43.62 -20.94 13.88
C PRO A 42 43.82 -19.46 13.59
N LEU A 43 44.85 -19.10 12.81
CA LEU A 43 45.12 -17.71 12.42
C LEU A 43 44.02 -17.18 11.50
N VAL A 44 43.59 -17.95 10.52
CA VAL A 44 42.48 -17.59 9.62
C VAL A 44 41.17 -17.41 10.40
N MET A 45 40.88 -18.31 11.35
CA MET A 45 39.72 -18.19 12.23
C MET A 45 39.76 -16.94 13.10
N ALA A 46 40.92 -16.64 13.69
CA ALA A 46 41.09 -15.44 14.50
C ALA A 46 40.95 -14.14 13.67
N ALA A 47 41.51 -14.13 12.46
CA ALA A 47 41.38 -13.01 11.55
C ALA A 47 39.91 -12.77 11.11
N GLU A 48 39.13 -13.84 10.86
CA GLU A 48 37.71 -13.74 10.52
C GLU A 48 36.90 -13.16 11.68
N VAL A 49 37.14 -13.64 12.92
CA VAL A 49 36.46 -13.13 14.12
C VAL A 49 36.77 -11.63 14.31
N ALA A 50 38.03 -11.25 14.14
CA ALA A 50 38.47 -9.86 14.28
C ALA A 50 37.82 -8.98 13.17
N TYR A 51 37.77 -9.47 11.94
CA TYR A 51 37.14 -8.78 10.82
C TYR A 51 35.61 -8.57 11.04
N LEU A 52 34.91 -9.63 11.43
CA LEU A 52 33.48 -9.54 11.74
C LEU A 52 33.19 -8.59 12.90
N GLY A 53 34.02 -8.65 13.95
CA GLY A 53 33.95 -7.73 15.10
C GLY A 53 34.14 -6.27 14.68
N ALA A 54 35.16 -5.99 13.85
CA ALA A 54 35.41 -4.65 13.33
C ALA A 54 34.27 -4.15 12.40
N LEU A 55 33.71 -5.04 11.58
CA LEU A 55 32.61 -4.70 10.66
C LEU A 55 31.31 -4.37 11.43
N VAL A 56 30.94 -5.21 12.39
CA VAL A 56 29.75 -5.02 13.24
C VAL A 56 29.89 -3.80 14.16
N SER A 57 31.13 -3.37 14.49
CA SER A 57 31.36 -2.16 15.28
C SER A 57 31.16 -0.85 14.48
N ARG A 58 31.12 -0.91 13.16
CA ARG A 58 30.94 0.29 12.32
C ARG A 58 29.47 0.74 12.31
N PRO A 59 29.13 2.00 12.71
CA PRO A 59 27.76 2.47 12.74
C PRO A 59 27.10 2.45 11.37
N LYS A 60 27.80 2.82 10.30
CA LYS A 60 27.27 2.80 8.91
C LYS A 60 26.81 1.40 8.46
N PHE A 61 27.50 0.35 8.92
CA PHE A 61 27.13 -1.03 8.61
C PHE A 61 25.85 -1.45 9.37
N ARG A 62 25.74 -1.06 10.64
CA ARG A 62 24.54 -1.29 11.44
C ARG A 62 23.33 -0.56 10.85
N ASP A 63 23.48 0.71 10.51
CA ASP A 63 22.41 1.51 9.91
C ASP A 63 21.92 0.90 8.58
N ALA A 64 22.83 0.38 7.75
CA ALA A 64 22.48 -0.29 6.51
C ALA A 64 21.69 -1.59 6.74
N ILE A 65 22.12 -2.42 7.70
CA ILE A 65 21.42 -3.66 8.05
C ILE A 65 20.08 -3.35 8.72
N ASP A 66 20.03 -2.39 9.65
CA ASP A 66 18.79 -1.98 10.29
C ASP A 66 17.77 -1.48 9.24
N ALA A 67 18.20 -0.67 8.28
CA ALA A 67 17.37 -0.23 7.18
C ALA A 67 16.84 -1.42 6.35
N GLN A 68 17.69 -2.43 6.09
CA GLN A 68 17.30 -3.62 5.35
C GLN A 68 16.34 -4.51 6.15
N VAL A 69 16.59 -4.73 7.43
CA VAL A 69 15.70 -5.49 8.34
C VAL A 69 14.35 -4.79 8.48
N HIS A 70 14.35 -3.46 8.61
CA HIS A 70 13.11 -2.68 8.63
C HIS A 70 12.33 -2.81 7.31
N LYS A 71 13.03 -2.73 6.18
CA LYS A 71 12.41 -2.90 4.85
C LYS A 71 11.81 -4.30 4.67
N GLU A 72 12.53 -5.34 5.10
CA GLU A 72 12.05 -6.73 5.06
C GLU A 72 10.85 -6.95 6.01
N ALA A 73 10.90 -6.40 7.23
CA ALA A 73 9.80 -6.48 8.20
C ALA A 73 8.56 -5.72 7.71
N GLN A 74 8.74 -4.54 7.10
CA GLN A 74 7.65 -3.78 6.48
C GLN A 74 7.08 -4.52 5.28
N ALA A 75 7.90 -5.18 4.46
CA ALA A 75 7.43 -5.96 3.32
C ALA A 75 6.57 -7.16 3.76
N VAL A 76 6.97 -7.86 4.83
CA VAL A 76 6.20 -8.99 5.39
C VAL A 76 4.89 -8.50 6.01
N GLN A 77 4.93 -7.47 6.87
CA GLN A 77 3.72 -6.88 7.46
C GLN A 77 2.82 -6.26 6.39
N GLY A 78 3.40 -5.60 5.40
CA GLY A 78 2.65 -5.05 4.27
C GLY A 78 1.98 -6.12 3.42
N GLY A 79 2.61 -7.28 3.25
CA GLY A 79 2.04 -8.42 2.53
C GLY A 79 0.83 -9.02 3.23
N ASP A 80 0.92 -9.26 4.53
CA ASP A 80 -0.17 -9.81 5.33
C ASP A 80 -1.37 -8.86 5.37
N SER A 81 -1.12 -7.56 5.58
CA SER A 81 -2.17 -6.55 5.57
C SER A 81 -2.79 -6.36 4.18
N LEU A 82 -1.99 -6.42 3.10
CA LEU A 82 -2.49 -6.37 1.73
C LEU A 82 -3.45 -7.54 1.45
N MET A 83 -3.05 -8.74 1.89
CA MET A 83 -3.86 -9.95 1.73
C MET A 83 -5.19 -9.84 2.46
N GLU A 84 -5.18 -9.34 3.68
CA GLU A 84 -6.39 -9.11 4.47
C GLU A 84 -7.33 -8.12 3.75
N VAL A 85 -6.81 -7.02 3.24
CA VAL A 85 -7.57 -6.02 2.48
C VAL A 85 -8.14 -6.62 1.20
N VAL A 86 -7.33 -7.33 0.40
CA VAL A 86 -7.79 -7.98 -0.84
C VAL A 86 -8.85 -9.04 -0.56
N ASN A 87 -8.71 -9.80 0.54
CA ASN A 87 -9.69 -10.81 0.94
C ASN A 87 -11.01 -10.21 1.46
N SER A 88 -10.99 -8.98 1.95
CA SER A 88 -12.20 -8.25 2.37
C SER A 88 -13.03 -7.70 1.21
N LEU A 89 -12.48 -7.70 -0.02
CA LEU A 89 -13.18 -7.22 -1.21
C LEU A 89 -14.28 -8.20 -1.66
N THR A 90 -15.30 -7.65 -2.30
CA THR A 90 -16.28 -8.45 -3.03
C THR A 90 -15.60 -9.22 -4.18
N PRO A 91 -16.15 -10.37 -4.61
CA PRO A 91 -15.57 -11.15 -5.73
C PRO A 91 -15.39 -10.32 -7.01
N GLU A 92 -16.30 -9.39 -7.29
CA GLU A 92 -16.25 -8.49 -8.44
C GLU A 92 -15.10 -7.47 -8.32
N SER A 93 -15.00 -6.79 -7.19
CA SER A 93 -13.92 -5.83 -6.92
C SER A 93 -12.55 -6.51 -6.90
N ARG A 94 -12.48 -7.72 -6.35
CA ARG A 94 -11.25 -8.52 -6.37
C ARG A 94 -10.82 -8.87 -7.79
N LYS A 95 -11.76 -9.28 -8.64
CA LYS A 95 -11.48 -9.55 -10.05
C LYS A 95 -10.96 -8.30 -10.77
N ARG A 96 -11.60 -7.13 -10.58
CA ARG A 96 -11.11 -5.84 -11.14
C ARG A 96 -9.67 -5.56 -10.72
N PHE A 97 -9.33 -5.75 -9.45
CA PHE A 97 -7.98 -5.56 -8.93
C PHE A 97 -6.98 -6.54 -9.56
N ASP A 98 -7.32 -7.84 -9.63
CA ASP A 98 -6.49 -8.87 -10.21
C ASP A 98 -6.23 -8.65 -11.72
N ASP A 99 -7.24 -8.22 -12.47
CA ASP A 99 -7.13 -7.90 -13.89
C ASP A 99 -6.19 -6.69 -14.10
N LEU A 100 -6.34 -5.64 -13.29
CA LEU A 100 -5.47 -4.46 -13.37
C LEU A 100 -4.01 -4.79 -13.00
N ARG A 101 -3.81 -5.56 -11.93
CA ARG A 101 -2.48 -6.04 -11.53
C ARG A 101 -1.83 -6.89 -12.62
N SER A 102 -2.58 -7.76 -13.27
CA SER A 102 -2.07 -8.60 -14.36
C SER A 102 -1.58 -7.76 -15.53
N ARG A 103 -2.30 -6.69 -15.89
CA ARG A 103 -1.86 -5.73 -16.92
C ARG A 103 -0.58 -4.99 -16.55
N CYS A 104 -0.44 -4.58 -15.28
CA CYS A 104 0.80 -3.97 -14.80
C CYS A 104 2.00 -4.94 -14.87
N LEU A 105 1.79 -6.23 -14.55
CA LEU A 105 2.82 -7.26 -14.67
C LEU A 105 3.20 -7.53 -16.14
N GLU A 106 2.23 -7.55 -17.05
CA GLU A 106 2.46 -7.67 -18.49
C GLU A 106 3.30 -6.50 -19.00
N MET A 107 2.95 -5.27 -18.66
CA MET A 107 3.72 -4.08 -19.01
C MET A 107 5.16 -4.17 -18.47
N LYS A 108 5.34 -4.60 -17.21
CA LYS A 108 6.67 -4.82 -16.61
C LYS A 108 7.46 -5.88 -17.39
N SER A 109 6.82 -6.94 -17.86
CA SER A 109 7.47 -7.99 -18.66
C SER A 109 7.89 -7.49 -20.05
N ILE A 110 7.08 -6.67 -20.70
CA ILE A 110 7.37 -6.05 -21.99
C ILE A 110 8.57 -5.10 -21.85
N ALA A 111 8.57 -4.24 -20.83
CA ALA A 111 9.67 -3.31 -20.57
C ALA A 111 11.01 -4.04 -20.35
N ARG A 112 11.00 -5.16 -19.62
CA ARG A 112 12.19 -6.03 -19.44
C ARG A 112 12.67 -6.65 -20.75
N GLY A 113 11.75 -7.13 -21.57
CA GLY A 113 12.07 -7.75 -22.86
C GLY A 113 12.73 -6.78 -23.85
N VAL A 114 12.35 -5.50 -23.79
CA VAL A 114 12.87 -4.44 -24.67
C VAL A 114 14.24 -3.90 -24.19
N SER A 115 14.45 -3.78 -22.88
CA SER A 115 15.66 -3.17 -22.30
C SER A 115 16.93 -4.02 -22.41
N GLY A 116 16.81 -5.32 -22.71
CA GLY A 116 17.97 -6.22 -22.68
C GLY A 116 18.65 -6.22 -21.29
N GLN A 117 19.74 -6.93 -21.09
CA GLN A 117 20.46 -7.04 -19.79
C GLN A 117 21.12 -5.74 -19.27
N SER A 118 20.93 -4.58 -19.90
CA SER A 118 21.69 -3.34 -19.60
C SER A 118 20.92 -2.27 -18.79
N GLY A 119 19.67 -2.50 -18.40
CA GLY A 119 18.77 -1.44 -17.90
C GLY A 119 18.31 -1.56 -16.45
N SER A 120 19.19 -1.81 -15.47
CA SER A 120 18.81 -1.93 -14.06
C SER A 120 18.27 -0.64 -13.42
N THR A 121 18.51 0.53 -13.99
CA THR A 121 18.10 1.82 -13.43
C THR A 121 16.67 2.25 -13.82
N SER A 122 16.20 1.94 -15.02
CA SER A 122 14.83 2.26 -15.47
C SER A 122 13.78 1.35 -14.84
N GLU A 123 14.13 0.08 -14.58
CA GLU A 123 13.20 -0.91 -13.97
C GLU A 123 12.88 -0.61 -12.51
N ASP A 124 13.87 -0.12 -11.75
CA ASP A 124 13.70 0.22 -10.34
C ASP A 124 12.82 1.47 -10.12
N LEU A 125 12.78 2.39 -11.08
CA LEU A 125 12.03 3.65 -10.97
C LEU A 125 10.54 3.48 -11.26
N SER A 126 10.16 2.63 -12.21
CA SER A 126 8.75 2.47 -12.61
C SER A 126 7.94 1.56 -11.68
N THR A 127 8.58 0.59 -11.02
CA THR A 127 7.89 -0.36 -10.12
C THR A 127 7.22 0.34 -8.93
N PRO A 128 7.86 1.27 -8.19
CA PRO A 128 7.21 1.98 -7.08
C PRO A 128 6.01 2.83 -7.52
N ALA A 129 6.06 3.42 -8.71
CA ALA A 129 4.95 4.22 -9.23
C ALA A 129 3.73 3.35 -9.58
N LEU A 130 3.95 2.16 -10.16
CA LEU A 130 2.89 1.19 -10.42
C LEU A 130 2.33 0.58 -9.14
N ASP A 131 3.17 0.26 -8.16
CA ASP A 131 2.72 -0.20 -6.84
C ASP A 131 1.85 0.85 -6.16
N LYS A 132 2.23 2.12 -6.25
CA LYS A 132 1.44 3.24 -5.74
C LYS A 132 0.08 3.35 -6.43
N LEU A 133 0.03 3.22 -7.76
CA LEU A 133 -1.24 3.23 -8.52
C LEU A 133 -2.16 2.08 -8.13
N LEU A 134 -1.63 0.86 -8.04
CA LEU A 134 -2.38 -0.31 -7.62
C LEU A 134 -2.87 -0.19 -6.17
N TRP A 135 -2.07 0.40 -5.29
CA TRP A 135 -2.46 0.66 -3.91
C TRP A 135 -3.62 1.64 -3.81
N ILE A 136 -3.55 2.76 -4.55
CA ILE A 136 -4.63 3.75 -4.59
C ILE A 136 -5.90 3.13 -5.17
N PHE A 137 -5.77 2.34 -6.24
CA PHE A 137 -6.89 1.62 -6.83
C PHE A 137 -7.55 0.65 -5.84
N LEU A 138 -6.77 -0.10 -5.09
CA LEU A 138 -7.27 -1.00 -4.04
C LEU A 138 -8.02 -0.23 -2.96
N ARG A 139 -7.48 0.90 -2.50
CA ARG A 139 -8.16 1.76 -1.50
C ARG A 139 -9.47 2.33 -2.02
N LEU A 140 -9.54 2.71 -3.28
CA LEU A 140 -10.78 3.15 -3.92
C LEU A 140 -11.82 2.03 -3.97
N LEU A 141 -11.43 0.79 -4.32
CA LEU A 141 -12.34 -0.36 -4.30
C LEU A 141 -12.91 -0.63 -2.89
N VAL A 142 -12.06 -0.55 -1.86
CA VAL A 142 -12.52 -0.68 -0.47
C VAL A 142 -13.49 0.45 -0.12
N SER A 143 -13.16 1.70 -0.47
CA SER A 143 -14.02 2.85 -0.21
C SER A 143 -15.35 2.72 -0.92
N GLN A 144 -15.36 2.30 -2.18
CA GLN A 144 -16.58 2.01 -2.95
C GLN A 144 -17.47 1.00 -2.21
N GLN A 145 -16.89 -0.11 -1.77
CA GLN A 145 -17.65 -1.16 -1.07
C GLN A 145 -18.28 -0.66 0.23
N TRP A 146 -17.59 0.21 0.99
CA TRP A 146 -18.13 0.80 2.21
C TRP A 146 -19.25 1.80 1.93
N ILE A 147 -19.06 2.67 0.94
CA ILE A 147 -20.07 3.65 0.54
C ILE A 147 -21.32 2.95 0.02
N ASP A 148 -21.17 1.96 -0.86
CA ASP A 148 -22.27 1.16 -1.38
C ASP A 148 -23.06 0.47 -0.26
N ARG A 149 -22.35 -0.13 0.71
CA ARG A 149 -22.98 -0.74 1.89
C ARG A 149 -23.76 0.29 2.72
N PHE A 150 -23.20 1.47 2.93
CA PHE A 150 -23.87 2.56 3.65
C PHE A 150 -25.13 3.02 2.91
N LEU A 151 -25.05 3.26 1.59
CA LEU A 151 -26.19 3.68 0.77
C LEU A 151 -27.30 2.62 0.73
N HIS A 152 -26.96 1.33 0.68
CA HIS A 152 -27.93 0.24 0.73
C HIS A 152 -28.58 0.06 2.10
N SER A 153 -27.85 0.35 3.18
CA SER A 153 -28.37 0.24 4.55
C SER A 153 -29.19 1.44 5.01
N THR A 154 -29.14 2.55 4.25
CA THR A 154 -29.78 3.81 4.62
C THR A 154 -30.88 4.14 3.61
N ASN A 155 -32.08 4.41 4.10
CA ASN A 155 -33.22 4.74 3.24
C ASN A 155 -33.49 6.25 3.29
N GLU A 156 -33.25 6.94 2.15
CA GLU A 156 -33.47 8.38 2.03
C GLU A 156 -34.94 8.77 2.28
N SER A 157 -35.89 7.98 1.79
CA SER A 157 -37.32 8.26 1.93
C SER A 157 -37.77 8.21 3.41
N GLU A 158 -37.18 7.31 4.19
CA GLU A 158 -37.45 7.22 5.63
C GLU A 158 -36.91 8.45 6.37
N ILE A 159 -35.69 8.92 6.02
CA ILE A 159 -35.12 10.12 6.64
C ILE A 159 -36.01 11.33 6.32
N ARG A 160 -36.44 11.50 5.08
CA ARG A 160 -37.33 12.60 4.66
C ARG A 160 -38.68 12.53 5.38
N ALA A 161 -39.28 11.34 5.49
CA ALA A 161 -40.53 11.17 6.21
C ALA A 161 -40.42 11.55 7.69
N ARG A 162 -39.29 11.23 8.34
CA ARG A 162 -39.06 11.63 9.75
C ARG A 162 -38.86 13.14 9.90
N ILE A 163 -38.19 13.79 8.94
CA ILE A 163 -38.08 15.27 8.91
C ILE A 163 -39.47 15.89 8.79
N ASP A 164 -40.27 15.43 7.82
CA ASP A 164 -41.61 15.94 7.60
C ASP A 164 -42.54 15.75 8.80
N GLU A 165 -42.48 14.60 9.45
CA GLU A 165 -43.25 14.31 10.66
C GLU A 165 -42.84 15.23 11.81
N ALA A 166 -41.54 15.36 12.08
CA ALA A 166 -41.03 16.22 13.14
C ALA A 166 -41.38 17.70 12.91
N THR A 167 -41.24 18.15 11.65
CA THR A 167 -41.60 19.53 11.26
C THR A 167 -43.10 19.80 11.39
N LYS A 168 -43.96 18.85 10.98
CA LYS A 168 -45.42 18.97 11.19
C LYS A 168 -45.79 19.05 12.67
N ARG A 169 -45.13 18.26 13.50
CA ARG A 169 -45.35 18.34 14.98
C ARG A 169 -44.89 19.71 15.50
N LEU A 170 -43.75 20.22 15.04
CA LEU A 170 -43.23 21.52 15.48
C LEU A 170 -44.17 22.67 15.09
N THR A 171 -44.74 22.65 13.86
CA THR A 171 -45.71 23.65 13.41
C THR A 171 -47.05 23.57 14.12
N SER A 172 -47.57 22.35 14.41
CA SER A 172 -48.83 22.16 15.14
C SER A 172 -48.74 22.58 16.62
N ILE A 173 -47.55 22.68 17.17
CA ILE A 173 -47.25 23.01 18.55
C ILE A 173 -47.15 24.52 18.76
N GLN A 174 -46.88 25.32 17.73
CA GLN A 174 -46.83 26.79 17.83
C GLN A 174 -48.16 27.41 18.30
N ASP A 175 -49.28 26.70 18.15
CA ASP A 175 -50.64 27.14 18.53
C ASP A 175 -51.02 26.79 19.96
N ILE A 176 -50.22 26.06 20.73
CA ILE A 176 -50.56 25.58 22.09
C ILE A 176 -49.37 25.91 23.01
N HIS A 177 -49.66 26.43 24.23
CA HIS A 177 -48.66 26.64 25.29
C HIS A 177 -47.94 25.33 25.64
N MET A 178 -46.88 24.97 24.90
CA MET A 178 -46.12 23.77 25.16
C MET A 178 -44.81 24.06 25.91
N ASP A 179 -44.34 23.04 26.65
CA ASP A 179 -43.06 23.08 27.35
C ASP A 179 -41.92 23.33 26.35
N GLU A 180 -41.15 24.39 26.56
CA GLU A 180 -40.00 24.80 25.74
C GLU A 180 -39.00 23.66 25.55
N ARG A 181 -38.93 22.72 26.48
CA ARG A 181 -38.08 21.51 26.38
C ARG A 181 -38.49 20.60 25.23
N ILE A 182 -39.83 20.44 25.01
CA ILE A 182 -40.32 19.59 23.93
C ILE A 182 -40.01 20.21 22.56
N LYS A 183 -40.20 21.52 22.45
CA LYS A 183 -39.88 22.28 21.27
C LYS A 183 -38.39 22.14 20.90
N HIS A 184 -37.49 22.39 21.87
CA HIS A 184 -36.05 22.25 21.69
C HIS A 184 -35.66 20.81 21.26
N SER A 185 -36.26 19.79 21.89
CA SER A 185 -36.02 18.39 21.54
C SER A 185 -36.46 18.05 20.10
N LEU A 186 -37.58 18.64 19.63
CA LEU A 186 -38.01 18.47 18.23
C LEU A 186 -37.12 19.19 17.25
N GLU A 187 -36.69 20.42 17.57
CA GLU A 187 -35.72 21.17 16.76
C GLU A 187 -34.39 20.41 16.61
N ASP A 188 -33.85 19.89 17.70
CA ASP A 188 -32.65 19.04 17.70
C ASP A 188 -32.84 17.77 16.86
N SER A 189 -34.02 17.16 16.94
CA SER A 189 -34.37 15.98 16.18
C SER A 189 -34.41 16.29 14.66
N VAL A 190 -35.02 17.41 14.26
CA VAL A 190 -35.02 17.87 12.85
C VAL A 190 -33.61 18.10 12.38
N ALA A 191 -32.79 18.88 13.11
CA ALA A 191 -31.41 19.17 12.75
C ALA A 191 -30.58 17.88 12.58
N ALA A 192 -30.76 16.91 13.47
CA ALA A 192 -30.09 15.60 13.37
C ALA A 192 -30.50 14.81 12.13
N GLN A 193 -31.79 14.81 11.74
CA GLN A 193 -32.25 14.15 10.52
C GLN A 193 -31.80 14.89 9.24
N GLU A 194 -31.77 16.21 9.25
CA GLU A 194 -31.23 17.01 8.14
C GLU A 194 -29.73 16.74 7.92
N LEU A 195 -28.96 16.64 8.99
CA LEU A 195 -27.55 16.24 8.93
C LEU A 195 -27.41 14.83 8.32
N ARG A 196 -28.25 13.87 8.74
CA ARG A 196 -28.25 12.52 8.16
C ARG A 196 -28.56 12.53 6.68
N LEU A 197 -29.53 13.34 6.23
CA LEU A 197 -29.87 13.50 4.81
C LEU A 197 -28.73 14.12 4.03
N SER A 198 -28.06 15.13 4.58
CA SER A 198 -26.87 15.75 3.99
C SER A 198 -25.75 14.73 3.83
N ASN A 199 -25.48 13.92 4.85
CA ASN A 199 -24.46 12.89 4.81
C ASN A 199 -24.80 11.79 3.78
N PHE A 200 -26.07 11.40 3.66
CA PHE A 200 -26.51 10.45 2.64
C PHE A 200 -26.25 10.97 1.21
N LYS A 201 -26.61 12.23 0.94
CA LYS A 201 -26.34 12.86 -0.36
C LYS A 201 -24.84 12.93 -0.67
N LYS A 202 -24.04 13.39 0.29
CA LYS A 202 -22.57 13.42 0.14
C LYS A 202 -22.01 12.02 -0.13
N ALA A 203 -22.53 10.98 0.51
CA ALA A 203 -22.12 9.61 0.23
C ALA A 203 -22.45 9.19 -1.21
N GLY A 204 -23.61 9.62 -1.76
CA GLY A 204 -23.96 9.39 -3.15
C GLY A 204 -22.99 10.07 -4.13
N ASP A 205 -22.69 11.36 -3.90
CA ASP A 205 -21.71 12.11 -4.70
C ASP A 205 -20.31 11.45 -4.63
N ASN A 206 -19.92 11.00 -3.45
CA ASN A 206 -18.66 10.31 -3.24
C ASN A 206 -18.62 8.94 -3.94
N ALA A 207 -19.73 8.19 -3.99
CA ALA A 207 -19.82 6.93 -4.72
C ALA A 207 -19.57 7.14 -6.21
N GLU A 208 -20.17 8.17 -6.78
CA GLU A 208 -19.95 8.52 -8.19
C GLU A 208 -18.52 8.95 -8.47
N PHE A 209 -17.96 9.82 -7.61
CA PHE A 209 -16.55 10.21 -7.71
C PHE A 209 -15.60 9.01 -7.67
N VAL A 210 -15.77 8.09 -6.71
CA VAL A 210 -14.92 6.90 -6.58
C VAL A 210 -15.04 6.02 -7.82
N ARG A 211 -16.25 5.83 -8.38
CA ARG A 211 -16.47 5.07 -9.60
C ARG A 211 -15.71 5.69 -10.78
N LEU A 212 -15.84 6.99 -10.99
CA LEU A 212 -15.14 7.70 -12.06
C LEU A 212 -13.62 7.63 -11.93
N GLU A 213 -13.09 7.71 -10.70
CA GLU A 213 -11.65 7.58 -10.45
C GLU A 213 -11.13 6.17 -10.71
N LEU A 214 -11.87 5.14 -10.35
CA LEU A 214 -11.53 3.75 -10.68
C LEU A 214 -11.45 3.56 -12.20
N ASP A 215 -12.47 4.00 -12.93
CA ASP A 215 -12.51 3.89 -14.39
C ASP A 215 -11.37 4.71 -15.04
N ARG A 216 -11.07 5.89 -14.49
CA ARG A 216 -9.96 6.74 -14.94
C ARG A 216 -8.60 6.05 -14.77
N ILE A 217 -8.35 5.42 -13.63
CA ILE A 217 -7.09 4.70 -13.37
C ILE A 217 -6.96 3.50 -14.31
N GLU A 218 -8.02 2.72 -14.47
CA GLU A 218 -8.04 1.59 -15.41
C GLU A 218 -7.74 2.02 -16.84
N ALA A 219 -8.41 3.08 -17.33
CA ALA A 219 -8.18 3.60 -18.66
C ALA A 219 -6.73 4.10 -18.86
N LYS A 220 -6.15 4.77 -17.87
CA LYS A 220 -4.77 5.23 -17.93
C LYS A 220 -3.77 4.08 -17.96
N ILE A 221 -3.97 3.05 -17.14
CA ILE A 221 -3.09 1.86 -17.14
C ILE A 221 -3.24 1.13 -18.48
N GLN A 222 -4.45 1.00 -19.01
CA GLN A 222 -4.68 0.40 -20.32
C GLN A 222 -3.92 1.16 -21.42
N ALA A 223 -3.99 2.48 -21.44
CA ALA A 223 -3.26 3.32 -22.40
C ALA A 223 -1.74 3.17 -22.28
N LEU A 224 -1.22 3.00 -21.04
CA LEU A 224 0.19 2.72 -20.80
C LEU A 224 0.61 1.36 -21.35
N VAL A 225 -0.20 0.31 -21.16
CA VAL A 225 0.05 -1.03 -21.72
C VAL A 225 0.10 -0.97 -23.25
N GLU A 226 -0.88 -0.33 -23.87
CA GLU A 226 -0.92 -0.16 -25.35
C GLU A 226 0.28 0.65 -25.85
N SER A 227 0.68 1.70 -25.12
CA SER A 227 1.87 2.49 -25.46
C SER A 227 3.15 1.69 -25.30
N SER A 228 3.24 0.79 -24.32
CA SER A 228 4.43 -0.05 -24.10
C SER A 228 4.69 -1.03 -25.24
N VAL A 229 3.64 -1.50 -25.90
CA VAL A 229 3.74 -2.37 -27.07
C VAL A 229 4.27 -1.63 -28.30
N ASN A 230 3.93 -0.34 -28.44
CA ASN A 230 4.25 0.47 -29.62
C ASN A 230 5.59 1.22 -29.51
N ARG A 231 6.15 1.40 -28.32
CA ARG A 231 7.37 2.17 -28.09
C ARG A 231 8.51 1.30 -27.60
N GLN A 232 9.66 1.43 -28.26
CA GLN A 232 10.92 0.75 -27.89
C GLN A 232 11.78 1.59 -26.92
N ASP A 233 11.25 2.70 -26.37
CA ASP A 233 11.99 3.60 -25.47
C ASP A 233 11.49 3.43 -24.00
N PRO A 234 12.29 2.74 -23.15
CA PRO A 234 11.94 2.50 -21.76
C PRO A 234 11.85 3.78 -20.91
N ASP A 235 12.67 4.79 -21.21
CA ASP A 235 12.72 6.05 -20.44
C ASP A 235 11.45 6.88 -20.67
N ALA A 236 10.93 6.88 -21.90
CA ALA A 236 9.65 7.51 -22.21
C ALA A 236 8.48 6.83 -21.50
N LEU A 237 8.49 5.51 -21.38
CA LEU A 237 7.47 4.75 -20.65
C LEU A 237 7.53 5.05 -19.13
N SER A 238 8.72 5.06 -18.55
CA SER A 238 8.95 5.39 -17.13
C SER A 238 8.40 6.78 -16.80
N SER A 239 8.72 7.77 -17.62
CA SER A 239 8.21 9.14 -17.47
C SER A 239 6.67 9.23 -17.56
N GLN A 240 6.05 8.44 -18.43
CA GLN A 240 4.58 8.38 -18.53
C GLN A 240 3.94 7.73 -17.30
N ILE A 241 4.52 6.66 -16.75
CA ILE A 241 4.07 6.00 -15.53
C ILE A 241 4.13 6.97 -14.35
N GLU A 242 5.25 7.70 -14.20
CA GLU A 242 5.40 8.72 -13.17
C GLU A 242 4.37 9.85 -13.32
N GLY A 243 4.11 10.31 -14.54
CA GLY A 243 3.09 11.30 -14.85
C GLY A 243 1.68 10.84 -14.46
N VAL A 244 1.35 9.58 -14.70
CA VAL A 244 0.07 8.99 -14.26
C VAL A 244 0.03 8.88 -12.73
N ALA A 245 1.07 8.41 -12.08
CA ALA A 245 1.16 8.31 -10.62
C ALA A 245 1.03 9.69 -9.95
N ALA A 246 1.69 10.73 -10.50
CA ALA A 246 1.54 12.10 -10.03
C ALA A 246 0.11 12.64 -10.19
N SER A 247 -0.58 12.31 -11.30
CA SER A 247 -1.96 12.75 -11.55
C SER A 247 -2.98 12.14 -10.58
N VAL A 248 -2.64 11.05 -9.89
CA VAL A 248 -3.51 10.38 -8.90
C VAL A 248 -3.28 10.92 -7.48
N GLN A 249 -2.31 11.82 -7.30
CA GLN A 249 -2.02 12.45 -6.01
C GLN A 249 -3.19 13.30 -5.47
N SER A 250 -3.97 13.93 -6.36
CA SER A 250 -5.21 14.62 -5.98
C SER A 250 -6.28 13.65 -5.46
N THR A 251 -6.30 12.42 -5.97
CA THR A 251 -7.20 11.35 -5.54
C THR A 251 -6.86 10.88 -4.12
N GLU A 252 -5.59 10.89 -3.71
CA GLU A 252 -5.19 10.57 -2.33
C GLU A 252 -5.77 11.56 -1.31
N ALA A 253 -5.85 12.84 -1.66
CA ALA A 253 -6.46 13.85 -0.78
C ALA A 253 -7.97 13.58 -0.62
N ALA A 254 -8.67 13.28 -1.72
CA ALA A 254 -10.09 12.93 -1.69
C ALA A 254 -10.34 11.62 -0.93
N ILE A 255 -9.48 10.60 -1.09
CA ILE A 255 -9.58 9.35 -0.31
C ILE A 255 -9.45 9.63 1.19
N ARG A 256 -8.53 10.49 1.62
CA ARG A 256 -8.39 10.86 3.04
C ARG A 256 -9.64 11.55 3.58
N GLU A 257 -10.26 12.40 2.80
CA GLU A 257 -11.53 13.03 3.18
C GLU A 257 -12.66 11.99 3.31
N LEU A 258 -12.75 11.06 2.35
CA LEU A 258 -13.69 9.94 2.40
C LEU A 258 -13.48 9.03 3.62
N GLN A 259 -12.25 8.74 3.99
CA GLN A 259 -11.91 7.93 5.16
C GLN A 259 -12.32 8.59 6.47
N GLN A 260 -12.21 9.92 6.58
CA GLN A 260 -12.72 10.65 7.74
C GLN A 260 -14.24 10.52 7.90
N ILE A 261 -14.96 10.43 6.79
CA ILE A 261 -16.42 10.29 6.77
C ILE A 261 -16.82 8.83 7.06
N THR A 262 -16.09 7.86 6.52
CA THR A 262 -16.41 6.42 6.63
C THR A 262 -15.85 5.75 7.89
N GLY A 263 -14.94 6.41 8.62
CA GLY A 263 -14.30 5.87 9.81
C GLY A 263 -13.31 4.73 9.54
N VAL A 264 -13.00 4.45 8.27
CA VAL A 264 -12.01 3.45 7.89
C VAL A 264 -10.62 4.03 8.13
N VAL A 265 -9.97 3.61 9.21
CA VAL A 265 -8.60 4.03 9.55
C VAL A 265 -7.63 3.29 8.63
N ASP A 266 -6.84 4.07 7.88
CA ASP A 266 -5.75 3.54 7.08
C ASP A 266 -4.60 3.08 8.00
N GLN A 267 -4.45 1.78 8.16
CA GLN A 267 -3.35 1.20 8.95
C GLN A 267 -2.02 1.19 8.20
N MET A 268 -2.03 1.46 6.89
CA MET A 268 -0.84 1.47 6.05
C MET A 268 -0.58 2.86 5.48
N GLN A 269 0.48 3.51 5.93
CA GLN A 269 0.90 4.83 5.44
C GLN A 269 1.71 4.78 4.13
N GLU A 270 2.35 3.65 3.83
CA GLU A 270 3.18 3.48 2.64
C GLU A 270 2.64 2.36 1.73
N PRO A 271 2.69 2.53 0.38
CA PRO A 271 2.26 1.50 -0.55
C PRO A 271 3.14 0.26 -0.42
N PRO A 272 2.56 -0.93 -0.23
CA PRO A 272 3.31 -2.18 -0.22
C PRO A 272 3.83 -2.53 -1.62
N ALA A 273 4.85 -3.39 -1.72
CA ALA A 273 5.34 -3.92 -2.99
C ALA A 273 4.34 -4.93 -3.57
N ILE A 274 3.34 -4.46 -4.30
CA ILE A 274 2.21 -5.27 -4.81
C ILE A 274 2.64 -6.14 -6.00
N LEU A 275 3.53 -5.62 -6.85
CA LEU A 275 3.98 -6.30 -8.06
C LEU A 275 5.06 -7.37 -7.79
N ASP A 276 5.84 -7.20 -6.72
CA ASP A 276 6.93 -8.13 -6.37
C ASP A 276 6.48 -9.21 -5.37
N SER A 277 5.35 -9.02 -4.68
CA SER A 277 4.83 -9.99 -3.71
C SER A 277 4.13 -11.17 -4.40
N ASP A 278 4.66 -12.37 -4.22
CA ASP A 278 4.04 -13.64 -4.62
C ASP A 278 2.91 -14.04 -3.63
N TRP A 279 2.02 -13.08 -3.33
CA TRP A 279 0.96 -13.22 -2.34
C TRP A 279 0.00 -14.40 -2.61
N ARG A 280 -0.04 -14.93 -3.85
CA ARG A 280 -0.80 -16.14 -4.17
C ARG A 280 -0.20 -17.42 -3.60
N LYS A 281 1.11 -17.44 -3.28
CA LYS A 281 1.76 -18.64 -2.70
C LYS A 281 1.57 -18.75 -1.19
N VAL A 282 1.19 -17.68 -0.51
CA VAL A 282 0.92 -17.67 0.94
C VAL A 282 -0.51 -18.15 1.25
N ALA A 283 -1.38 -18.28 0.23
CA ALA A 283 -2.79 -18.68 0.36
C ALA A 283 -3.04 -20.19 0.15
N GLN A 284 -1.99 -21.01 0.04
CA GLN A 284 -2.04 -22.48 0.07
C GLN A 284 -1.43 -23.02 1.37
#